data_181a81703b247db7ce9a3b1e6d5f25df
#
_entry.id   181a81703b247db7ce9a3b1e6d5f25df
#
_cell.length_a   1.000
_cell.length_b   1.000
_cell.length_c   1.000
_cell.angle_alpha   90.00
_cell.angle_beta   90.00
_cell.angle_gamma   90.00
#
_symmetry.space_group_name_H-M   'P 1'
#
loop_
_entity.id
_entity.type
_entity.pdbx_description
1 polymer ?
#
loop_
_entity_poly.entity_id
_entity_poly.type
_entity_poly.pdbx_seq_one_letter_code
_entity_poly.pdbx_strand_id
1 'polypeptide(L)'
;SLTACGGGNTTGTTSGGAVDNGKTYNIGICQLVQHEALDAATKGFKDALTEKLGDKVKFDEQNAQGDSPTCATIVNSFVSENVDLILANATAPLQAAATGTTDIPILGTSVTDYGTALNIKDWKGTTGVNVSGTSDLAPLDQQAAMIKELFPDKKKVGLLYCSAEANSLYQVETIKGYLEKDGYTCTNYSFVDSNDIASVVSNAAKNSDVIYVPTDNTAASNTEVIRNTCVPAKV
;
A
#
# COMPACT_ATOMS: atom_id res chain seq x y z
N SER A 1 -22.45 65.47 -28.09
CA SER A 1 -22.35 65.68 -26.65
C SER A 1 -22.29 64.30 -25.98
N LEU A 2 -21.11 63.78 -25.63
CA LEU A 2 -20.58 63.67 -24.28
C LEU A 2 -21.53 63.04 -23.29
N THR A 3 -21.21 61.94 -22.60
CA THR A 3 -20.25 61.77 -21.51
C THR A 3 -20.31 60.30 -21.09
N ALA A 4 -19.26 59.57 -21.01
CA ALA A 4 -18.30 59.37 -19.92
C ALA A 4 -18.73 58.48 -18.75
N CYS A 5 -18.00 57.40 -18.61
CA CYS A 5 -17.37 56.81 -17.43
C CYS A 5 -18.17 56.36 -16.26
N GLY A 6 -17.97 55.14 -15.90
CA GLY A 6 -18.15 54.58 -14.58
C GLY A 6 -17.43 53.23 -14.47
N GLY A 7 -16.17 53.24 -14.08
CA GLY A 7 -15.41 52.02 -13.79
C GLY A 7 -15.93 51.39 -12.48
N GLY A 8 -16.16 50.11 -12.52
CA GLY A 8 -16.36 49.26 -11.35
C GLY A 8 -15.41 48.10 -11.43
N ASN A 9 -14.33 48.21 -10.71
CA ASN A 9 -13.35 47.13 -10.54
C ASN A 9 -13.92 46.11 -9.56
N THR A 10 -14.49 45.03 -10.07
CA THR A 10 -14.81 43.85 -9.27
C THR A 10 -13.76 42.80 -9.51
N THR A 11 -12.87 42.63 -8.54
CA THR A 11 -12.01 41.50 -8.40
C THR A 11 -12.87 40.23 -8.29
N GLY A 12 -13.16 39.63 -9.41
CA GLY A 12 -13.75 38.30 -9.48
C GLY A 12 -12.69 37.27 -9.16
N THR A 13 -12.79 36.68 -7.97
CA THR A 13 -12.11 35.44 -7.63
C THR A 13 -12.62 34.38 -8.60
N THR A 14 -11.85 34.04 -9.61
CA THR A 14 -12.10 32.87 -10.45
C THR A 14 -11.82 31.64 -9.60
N SER A 15 -12.86 31.11 -8.95
CA SER A 15 -12.90 29.70 -8.61
C SER A 15 -12.81 28.95 -9.93
N GLY A 16 -11.71 28.22 -10.13
CA GLY A 16 -11.55 27.34 -11.29
C GLY A 16 -12.63 26.27 -11.28
N GLY A 17 -13.77 26.58 -11.86
CA GLY A 17 -14.77 25.59 -12.19
C GLY A 17 -14.17 24.66 -13.22
N ALA A 18 -14.06 23.36 -12.90
CA ALA A 18 -13.71 22.36 -13.87
C ALA A 18 -14.66 22.48 -15.05
N VAL A 19 -14.09 22.63 -16.24
CA VAL A 19 -14.88 22.68 -17.48
C VAL A 19 -15.56 21.31 -17.61
N ASP A 20 -16.86 21.29 -17.47
CA ASP A 20 -17.66 20.12 -17.72
C ASP A 20 -17.61 19.76 -19.20
N ASN A 21 -16.75 18.78 -19.54
CA ASN A 21 -16.61 18.28 -20.91
C ASN A 21 -17.61 17.16 -21.24
N GLY A 22 -18.55 16.86 -20.36
CA GLY A 22 -19.52 15.77 -20.51
C GLY A 22 -18.92 14.36 -20.45
N LYS A 23 -17.62 14.23 -20.14
CA LYS A 23 -16.93 12.95 -20.10
C LYS A 23 -17.27 12.17 -18.83
N THR A 24 -17.54 10.87 -18.98
CA THR A 24 -17.56 9.91 -17.88
C THR A 24 -16.20 9.24 -17.78
N TYR A 25 -15.64 9.19 -16.58
CA TYR A 25 -14.37 8.55 -16.28
C TYR A 25 -14.56 7.14 -15.77
N ASN A 26 -13.86 6.19 -16.36
CA ASN A 26 -13.84 4.78 -15.94
C ASN A 26 -12.55 4.51 -15.19
N ILE A 27 -12.65 4.10 -13.94
CA ILE A 27 -11.52 3.88 -13.04
C ILE A 27 -11.43 2.39 -12.72
N GLY A 28 -10.30 1.77 -13.03
CA GLY A 28 -10.00 0.42 -12.59
C GLY A 28 -9.35 0.45 -11.20
N ILE A 29 -9.83 -0.37 -10.28
CA ILE A 29 -9.26 -0.52 -8.95
C ILE A 29 -8.82 -1.97 -8.77
N CYS A 30 -7.53 -2.18 -8.58
CA CYS A 30 -6.96 -3.47 -8.21
C CYS A 30 -6.52 -3.44 -6.75
N GLN A 31 -7.25 -4.14 -5.89
CA GLN A 31 -6.90 -4.33 -4.49
C GLN A 31 -6.30 -5.71 -4.29
N LEU A 32 -5.18 -5.82 -3.56
CA LEU A 32 -4.49 -7.09 -3.39
C LEU A 32 -5.34 -8.13 -2.65
N VAL A 33 -5.91 -7.75 -1.52
CA VAL A 33 -6.66 -8.66 -0.65
C VAL A 33 -7.63 -7.85 0.20
N GLN A 34 -8.64 -8.51 0.74
CA GLN A 34 -9.58 -7.88 1.66
C GLN A 34 -9.01 -7.85 3.08
N HIS A 35 -8.83 -6.66 3.64
CA HIS A 35 -8.67 -6.38 5.05
C HIS A 35 -8.98 -4.90 5.32
N GLU A 36 -9.22 -4.55 6.58
CA GLU A 36 -9.77 -3.24 6.97
C GLU A 36 -8.99 -2.05 6.41
N ALA A 37 -7.65 -2.10 6.40
CA ALA A 37 -6.84 -0.98 5.94
C ALA A 37 -6.93 -0.77 4.43
N LEU A 38 -6.87 -1.84 3.63
CA LEU A 38 -7.02 -1.74 2.18
C LEU A 38 -8.46 -1.37 1.78
N ASP A 39 -9.45 -1.91 2.46
CA ASP A 39 -10.87 -1.57 2.24
C ASP A 39 -11.12 -0.08 2.51
N ALA A 40 -10.56 0.46 3.60
CA ALA A 40 -10.65 1.87 3.94
C ALA A 40 -9.97 2.78 2.89
N ALA A 41 -8.80 2.38 2.37
CA ALA A 41 -8.10 3.12 1.34
C ALA A 41 -8.89 3.15 0.01
N THR A 42 -9.41 2.01 -0.43
CA THR A 42 -10.29 1.94 -1.61
C THR A 42 -11.55 2.79 -1.42
N LYS A 43 -12.20 2.67 -0.26
CA LYS A 43 -13.40 3.47 0.06
C LYS A 43 -13.10 4.97 0.01
N GLY A 44 -12.04 5.42 0.66
CA GLY A 44 -11.68 6.83 0.70
C GLY A 44 -11.39 7.41 -0.68
N PHE A 45 -10.72 6.66 -1.55
CA PHE A 45 -10.50 7.04 -2.94
C PHE A 45 -11.81 7.19 -3.73
N LYS A 46 -12.69 6.20 -3.61
CA LYS A 46 -14.01 6.23 -4.28
C LYS A 46 -14.87 7.38 -3.78
N ASP A 47 -14.92 7.59 -2.47
CA ASP A 47 -15.72 8.67 -1.86
C ASP A 47 -15.26 10.05 -2.36
N ALA A 48 -13.94 10.30 -2.39
CA ALA A 48 -13.38 11.56 -2.85
C ALA A 48 -13.66 11.84 -4.33
N LEU A 49 -13.56 10.84 -5.19
CA LEU A 49 -13.90 11.00 -6.61
C LEU A 49 -15.41 11.16 -6.84
N THR A 50 -16.23 10.44 -6.11
CA THR A 50 -17.69 10.56 -6.17
C THR A 50 -18.15 11.94 -5.72
N GLU A 51 -17.56 12.48 -4.65
CA GLU A 51 -17.85 13.84 -4.19
C GLU A 51 -17.55 14.89 -5.27
N LYS A 52 -16.43 14.71 -6.01
CA LYS A 52 -16.00 15.67 -7.02
C LYS A 52 -16.69 15.53 -8.37
N LEU A 53 -16.98 14.32 -8.79
CA LEU A 53 -17.40 13.98 -10.14
C LEU A 53 -18.85 13.46 -10.24
N GLY A 54 -19.45 13.05 -9.11
CA GLY A 54 -20.81 12.53 -9.05
C GLY A 54 -20.98 11.29 -9.95
N ASP A 55 -21.97 11.35 -10.82
CA ASP A 55 -22.32 10.29 -11.78
C ASP A 55 -21.35 10.19 -12.98
N LYS A 56 -20.39 11.11 -13.08
CA LYS A 56 -19.35 11.13 -14.11
C LYS A 56 -18.15 10.23 -13.82
N VAL A 57 -18.14 9.52 -12.71
CA VAL A 57 -17.13 8.52 -12.39
C VAL A 57 -17.77 7.14 -12.21
N LYS A 58 -17.15 6.13 -12.80
CA LYS A 58 -17.53 4.73 -12.64
C LYS A 58 -16.30 3.94 -12.21
N PHE A 59 -16.51 2.98 -11.32
CA PHE A 59 -15.46 2.14 -10.79
C PHE A 59 -15.66 0.69 -11.21
N ASP A 60 -14.61 0.07 -11.75
CA ASP A 60 -14.44 -1.37 -11.82
C ASP A 60 -13.48 -1.79 -10.72
N GLU A 61 -14.03 -2.32 -9.64
CA GLU A 61 -13.30 -2.71 -8.43
C GLU A 61 -13.09 -4.23 -8.41
N GLN A 62 -11.84 -4.66 -8.46
CA GLN A 62 -11.43 -6.05 -8.48
C GLN A 62 -10.50 -6.36 -7.30
N ASN A 63 -10.63 -7.56 -6.74
CA ASN A 63 -9.83 -8.05 -5.63
C ASN A 63 -9.03 -9.27 -6.08
N ALA A 64 -7.71 -9.25 -5.89
CA ALA A 64 -6.83 -10.34 -6.28
C ALA A 64 -6.77 -11.49 -5.26
N GLN A 65 -7.47 -11.37 -4.14
CA GLN A 65 -7.56 -12.39 -3.08
C GLN A 65 -6.21 -12.88 -2.53
N GLY A 66 -5.22 -11.99 -2.50
CA GLY A 66 -3.88 -12.28 -2.02
C GLY A 66 -2.96 -12.94 -3.06
N ASP A 67 -3.43 -13.12 -4.29
CA ASP A 67 -2.68 -13.77 -5.36
C ASP A 67 -2.06 -12.75 -6.33
N SER A 68 -0.72 -12.61 -6.29
CA SER A 68 -0.04 -11.64 -7.15
C SER A 68 -0.23 -11.88 -8.66
N PRO A 69 -0.22 -13.11 -9.20
CA PRO A 69 -0.56 -13.38 -10.60
C PRO A 69 -1.96 -12.88 -11.00
N THR A 70 -2.93 -12.97 -10.10
CA THR A 70 -4.29 -12.47 -10.34
C THR A 70 -4.30 -10.95 -10.53
N CYS A 71 -3.41 -10.20 -9.88
CA CYS A 71 -3.25 -8.76 -10.13
C CYS A 71 -2.96 -8.46 -11.61
N ALA A 72 -2.09 -9.23 -12.25
CA ALA A 72 -1.79 -9.06 -13.68
C ALA A 72 -3.01 -9.32 -14.57
N THR A 73 -3.81 -10.33 -14.25
CA THR A 73 -5.06 -10.62 -14.97
C THR A 73 -6.05 -9.46 -14.85
N ILE A 74 -6.23 -8.92 -13.65
CA ILE A 74 -7.11 -7.77 -13.39
C ILE A 74 -6.64 -6.54 -14.17
N VAL A 75 -5.35 -6.22 -14.11
CA VAL A 75 -4.77 -5.09 -14.84
C VAL A 75 -4.94 -5.23 -16.36
N ASN A 76 -4.71 -6.42 -16.90
CA ASN A 76 -4.92 -6.68 -18.32
C ASN A 76 -6.38 -6.44 -18.75
N SER A 77 -7.35 -6.74 -17.90
CA SER A 77 -8.76 -6.38 -18.15
C SER A 77 -8.93 -4.87 -18.25
N PHE A 78 -8.41 -4.11 -17.28
CA PHE A 78 -8.47 -2.65 -17.30
C PHE A 78 -7.82 -2.02 -18.54
N VAL A 79 -6.68 -2.56 -18.97
CA VAL A 79 -6.00 -2.12 -20.19
C VAL A 79 -6.86 -2.40 -21.43
N SER A 80 -7.48 -3.57 -21.50
CA SER A 80 -8.36 -3.94 -22.61
C SER A 80 -9.61 -3.08 -22.68
N GLU A 81 -10.12 -2.64 -21.54
CA GLU A 81 -11.28 -1.74 -21.42
C GLU A 81 -10.94 -0.27 -21.62
N ASN A 82 -9.65 0.06 -21.77
CA ASN A 82 -9.14 1.43 -21.88
C ASN A 82 -9.65 2.33 -20.74
N VAL A 83 -9.53 1.90 -19.50
CA VAL A 83 -9.87 2.72 -18.34
C VAL A 83 -9.05 4.02 -18.31
N ASP A 84 -9.58 5.08 -17.74
CA ASP A 84 -8.94 6.40 -17.69
C ASP A 84 -7.85 6.51 -16.63
N LEU A 85 -7.92 5.66 -15.60
CA LEU A 85 -7.01 5.64 -14.46
C LEU A 85 -7.06 4.26 -13.80
N ILE A 86 -5.92 3.80 -13.29
CA ILE A 86 -5.84 2.61 -12.43
C ILE A 86 -5.44 3.04 -11.02
N LEU A 87 -6.23 2.67 -10.02
CA LEU A 87 -5.80 2.64 -8.62
C LEU A 87 -5.21 1.29 -8.30
N ALA A 88 -3.95 1.27 -7.89
CA ALA A 88 -3.27 0.10 -7.39
C ALA A 88 -3.17 0.17 -5.85
N ASN A 89 -3.93 -0.68 -5.17
CA ASN A 89 -4.01 -0.71 -3.72
C ASN A 89 -3.18 -1.88 -3.18
N ALA A 90 -1.96 -1.61 -2.83
CA ALA A 90 -0.84 -2.39 -2.34
C ALA A 90 0.29 -2.55 -3.38
N THR A 91 1.43 -3.08 -2.94
CA THR A 91 2.65 -3.21 -3.77
C THR A 91 2.46 -4.14 -4.98
N ALA A 92 1.90 -5.33 -4.81
CA ALA A 92 1.72 -6.26 -5.92
C ALA A 92 0.76 -5.74 -7.01
N PRO A 93 -0.39 -5.12 -6.71
CA PRO A 93 -1.18 -4.40 -7.70
C PRO A 93 -0.42 -3.29 -8.42
N LEU A 94 0.43 -2.52 -7.70
CA LEU A 94 1.25 -1.49 -8.30
C LEU A 94 2.25 -2.06 -9.31
N GLN A 95 2.93 -3.14 -8.95
CA GLN A 95 3.87 -3.84 -9.83
C GLN A 95 3.17 -4.37 -11.08
N ALA A 96 1.99 -4.97 -10.92
CA ALA A 96 1.18 -5.45 -12.04
C ALA A 96 0.75 -4.31 -12.96
N ALA A 97 0.27 -3.20 -12.42
CA ALA A 97 -0.17 -2.05 -13.19
C ALA A 97 0.99 -1.40 -13.97
N ALA A 98 2.13 -1.18 -13.31
CA ALA A 98 3.32 -0.59 -13.93
C ALA A 98 3.91 -1.48 -15.04
N THR A 99 3.76 -2.80 -14.93
CA THR A 99 4.18 -3.75 -15.97
C THR A 99 3.16 -3.82 -17.11
N GLY A 100 1.87 -3.69 -16.78
CA GLY A 100 0.78 -3.87 -17.75
C GLY A 100 0.54 -2.70 -18.67
N THR A 101 0.90 -1.48 -18.28
CA THR A 101 0.67 -0.28 -19.11
C THR A 101 1.70 0.82 -18.84
N THR A 102 2.10 1.49 -19.91
CA THR A 102 2.91 2.72 -19.85
C THR A 102 2.09 3.98 -20.16
N ASP A 103 0.83 3.82 -20.58
CA ASP A 103 -0.01 4.89 -21.09
C ASP A 103 -1.10 5.32 -20.12
N ILE A 104 -1.75 4.36 -19.46
CA ILE A 104 -2.80 4.66 -18.49
C ILE A 104 -2.14 5.19 -17.21
N PRO A 105 -2.56 6.36 -16.68
CA PRO A 105 -2.07 6.84 -15.39
C PRO A 105 -2.38 5.84 -14.26
N ILE A 106 -1.41 5.62 -13.38
CA ILE A 106 -1.52 4.72 -12.24
C ILE A 106 -1.32 5.53 -10.96
N LEU A 107 -2.25 5.41 -10.04
CA LEU A 107 -2.10 5.90 -8.67
C LEU A 107 -1.94 4.72 -7.71
N GLY A 108 -0.87 4.74 -6.93
CA GLY A 108 -0.64 3.78 -5.85
C GLY A 108 -1.16 4.30 -4.51
N THR A 109 -1.71 3.41 -3.72
CA THR A 109 -2.01 3.63 -2.31
C THR A 109 -1.66 2.39 -1.51
N SER A 110 -1.42 2.51 -0.22
CA SER A 110 -0.97 1.40 0.63
C SER A 110 0.33 0.75 0.12
N VAL A 111 1.21 1.56 -0.43
CA VAL A 111 2.51 1.15 -0.98
C VAL A 111 3.61 1.62 -0.04
N THR A 112 4.39 0.69 0.46
CA THR A 112 5.46 0.94 1.43
C THR A 112 6.60 1.76 0.81
N ASP A 113 7.18 1.28 -0.29
CA ASP A 113 8.31 1.93 -0.95
C ASP A 113 8.24 1.75 -2.46
N TYR A 114 8.10 2.87 -3.18
CA TYR A 114 7.99 2.87 -4.64
C TYR A 114 9.29 2.47 -5.32
N GLY A 115 10.42 2.80 -4.73
CA GLY A 115 11.73 2.40 -5.25
C GLY A 115 11.86 0.88 -5.31
N THR A 116 11.51 0.21 -4.23
CA THR A 116 11.48 -1.26 -4.13
C THR A 116 10.40 -1.86 -5.04
N ALA A 117 9.17 -1.32 -5.00
CA ALA A 117 8.05 -1.84 -5.79
C ALA A 117 8.33 -1.82 -7.29
N LEU A 118 8.95 -0.74 -7.80
CA LEU A 118 9.23 -0.52 -9.21
C LEU A 118 10.68 -0.84 -9.60
N ASN A 119 11.48 -1.38 -8.66
CA ASN A 119 12.89 -1.71 -8.86
C ASN A 119 13.71 -0.53 -9.41
N ILE A 120 13.46 0.67 -8.85
CA ILE A 120 14.16 1.89 -9.24
C ILE A 120 15.47 2.00 -8.47
N LYS A 121 16.59 1.94 -9.19
CA LYS A 121 17.91 2.22 -8.62
C LYS A 121 18.03 3.71 -8.29
N ASP A 122 18.71 4.01 -7.20
CA ASP A 122 18.93 5.40 -6.74
C ASP A 122 17.63 6.18 -6.54
N TRP A 123 16.64 5.55 -5.89
CA TRP A 123 15.34 6.14 -5.61
C TRP A 123 15.45 7.51 -4.92
N LYS A 124 14.82 8.53 -5.51
CA LYS A 124 14.85 9.92 -5.04
C LYS A 124 13.45 10.54 -4.90
N GLY A 125 12.43 9.71 -4.78
CA GLY A 125 11.05 10.17 -4.61
C GLY A 125 10.28 10.49 -5.89
N THR A 126 10.85 10.18 -7.07
CA THR A 126 10.18 10.35 -8.37
C THR A 126 10.30 9.09 -9.18
N THR A 127 9.17 8.57 -9.67
CA THR A 127 9.13 7.31 -10.41
C THR A 127 9.67 7.43 -11.83
N GLY A 128 9.48 8.59 -12.48
CA GLY A 128 9.89 8.82 -13.86
C GLY A 128 9.04 8.10 -14.92
N VAL A 129 7.93 7.48 -14.51
CA VAL A 129 6.98 6.75 -15.35
C VAL A 129 5.54 7.20 -15.05
N ASN A 130 4.55 6.54 -15.63
CA ASN A 130 3.13 6.84 -15.49
C ASN A 130 2.53 6.48 -14.10
N VAL A 131 3.36 6.45 -13.06
CA VAL A 131 3.00 6.10 -11.68
C VAL A 131 3.20 7.28 -10.75
N SER A 132 2.20 7.57 -9.94
CA SER A 132 2.28 8.44 -8.77
C SER A 132 1.48 7.81 -7.62
N GLY A 133 1.43 8.46 -6.47
CA GLY A 133 0.62 7.96 -5.35
C GLY A 133 1.09 8.44 -4.00
N THR A 134 0.67 7.72 -2.97
CA THR A 134 1.01 7.96 -1.57
C THR A 134 1.81 6.79 -1.02
N SER A 135 2.74 7.06 -0.10
CA SER A 135 3.53 6.04 0.61
C SER A 135 3.01 5.89 2.03
N ASP A 136 2.97 4.66 2.52
CA ASP A 136 2.64 4.33 3.91
C ASP A 136 3.86 3.78 4.68
N LEU A 137 5.07 4.04 4.19
CA LEU A 137 6.30 3.61 4.86
C LEU A 137 6.34 4.10 6.30
N ALA A 138 6.33 3.15 7.24
CA ALA A 138 6.45 3.43 8.66
C ALA A 138 7.90 3.82 9.03
N PRO A 139 8.09 4.61 10.11
CA PRO A 139 9.43 4.94 10.60
C PRO A 139 10.06 3.72 11.28
N LEU A 140 10.77 2.90 10.53
CA LEU A 140 11.31 1.60 10.97
C LEU A 140 12.37 1.72 12.05
N ASP A 141 13.14 2.80 12.07
CA ASP A 141 14.07 3.16 13.14
C ASP A 141 13.36 3.39 14.48
N GLN A 142 12.21 4.08 14.44
CA GLN A 142 11.38 4.31 15.63
C GLN A 142 10.67 3.03 16.08
N GLN A 143 10.28 2.16 15.19
CA GLN A 143 9.72 0.85 15.53
C GLN A 143 10.77 -0.03 16.22
N ALA A 144 12.01 -0.02 15.77
CA ALA A 144 13.11 -0.71 16.45
C ALA A 144 13.37 -0.13 17.86
N ALA A 145 13.36 1.19 17.99
CA ALA A 145 13.49 1.87 19.28
C ALA A 145 12.35 1.52 20.23
N MET A 146 11.13 1.41 19.73
CA MET A 146 9.96 0.99 20.51
C MET A 146 10.11 -0.47 21.02
N ILE A 147 10.63 -1.38 20.21
CA ILE A 147 10.91 -2.76 20.66
C ILE A 147 11.92 -2.74 21.81
N LYS A 148 12.97 -1.93 21.71
CA LYS A 148 13.97 -1.78 22.77
C LYS A 148 13.38 -1.20 24.05
N GLU A 149 12.49 -0.25 23.95
CA GLU A 149 11.81 0.36 25.09
C GLU A 149 10.85 -0.62 25.79
N LEU A 150 10.04 -1.35 25.00
CA LEU A 150 9.01 -2.25 25.54
C LEU A 150 9.59 -3.60 26.02
N PHE A 151 10.67 -4.06 25.42
CA PHE A 151 11.25 -5.37 25.64
C PHE A 151 12.78 -5.34 25.87
N PRO A 152 13.27 -4.54 26.85
CA PRO A 152 14.72 -4.33 27.06
C PRO A 152 15.48 -5.60 27.43
N ASP A 153 14.78 -6.54 28.11
CA ASP A 153 15.38 -7.80 28.58
C ASP A 153 15.23 -8.96 27.60
N LYS A 154 14.58 -8.75 26.48
CA LYS A 154 14.41 -9.76 25.42
C LYS A 154 15.60 -9.72 24.47
N LYS A 155 15.93 -10.87 23.87
CA LYS A 155 17.11 -10.99 23.00
C LYS A 155 16.79 -11.51 21.61
N LYS A 156 15.80 -12.40 21.49
CA LYS A 156 15.45 -13.06 20.22
C LYS A 156 14.20 -12.43 19.62
N VAL A 157 14.38 -11.77 18.49
CA VAL A 157 13.27 -11.19 17.72
C VAL A 157 13.00 -12.05 16.50
N GLY A 158 11.80 -12.61 16.43
CA GLY A 158 11.30 -13.26 15.23
C GLY A 158 10.73 -12.22 14.27
N LEU A 159 11.16 -12.25 13.03
CA LEU A 159 10.66 -11.36 11.97
C LEU A 159 9.70 -12.18 11.10
N LEU A 160 8.40 -11.97 11.29
CA LEU A 160 7.33 -12.76 10.66
C LEU A 160 6.75 -12.00 9.47
N TYR A 161 6.82 -12.55 8.27
CA TYR A 161 6.38 -11.86 7.05
C TYR A 161 6.04 -12.81 5.90
N CYS A 162 5.29 -12.28 4.92
CA CYS A 162 5.00 -12.98 3.67
C CYS A 162 6.15 -12.77 2.67
N SER A 163 6.78 -13.87 2.22
CA SER A 163 7.88 -13.83 1.25
C SER A 163 7.43 -13.42 -0.16
N ALA A 164 6.15 -13.50 -0.47
CA ALA A 164 5.59 -13.05 -1.74
C ALA A 164 5.35 -11.53 -1.81
N GLU A 165 5.55 -10.82 -0.68
CA GLU A 165 5.36 -9.37 -0.60
C GLU A 165 6.70 -8.63 -0.50
N ALA A 166 7.11 -7.97 -1.58
CA ALA A 166 8.37 -7.21 -1.63
C ALA A 166 8.42 -6.07 -0.60
N ASN A 167 7.29 -5.45 -0.29
CA ASN A 167 7.13 -4.45 0.78
C ASN A 167 7.49 -5.02 2.15
N SER A 168 7.13 -6.26 2.44
CA SER A 168 7.42 -6.91 3.71
C SER A 168 8.88 -7.24 3.85
N LEU A 169 9.51 -7.77 2.81
CA LEU A 169 10.94 -8.05 2.78
C LEU A 169 11.76 -6.77 3.00
N TYR A 170 11.42 -5.67 2.33
CA TYR A 170 12.08 -4.38 2.51
C TYR A 170 12.05 -3.92 3.98
N GLN A 171 10.88 -3.99 4.63
CA GLN A 171 10.71 -3.60 6.02
C GLN A 171 11.52 -4.50 6.97
N VAL A 172 11.45 -5.80 6.76
CA VAL A 172 12.14 -6.80 7.59
C VAL A 172 13.66 -6.63 7.53
N GLU A 173 14.23 -6.52 6.35
CA GLU A 173 15.67 -6.31 6.18
C GLU A 173 16.13 -4.98 6.80
N THR A 174 15.33 -3.93 6.67
CA THR A 174 15.65 -2.62 7.25
C THR A 174 15.60 -2.63 8.77
N ILE A 175 14.52 -3.14 9.38
CA ILE A 175 14.39 -3.15 10.84
C ILE A 175 15.37 -4.11 11.50
N LYS A 176 15.69 -5.22 10.84
CA LYS A 176 16.72 -6.16 11.28
C LYS A 176 18.06 -5.45 11.51
N GLY A 177 18.47 -4.60 10.57
CA GLY A 177 19.69 -3.82 10.70
C GLY A 177 19.72 -2.90 11.92
N TYR A 178 18.58 -2.29 12.29
CA TYR A 178 18.48 -1.48 13.52
C TYR A 178 18.49 -2.35 14.77
N LEU A 179 17.72 -3.43 14.81
CA LEU A 179 17.62 -4.30 15.98
C LEU A 179 18.95 -5.01 16.28
N GLU A 180 19.66 -5.48 15.28
CA GLU A 180 20.97 -6.15 15.48
C GLU A 180 22.03 -5.17 16.00
N LYS A 181 22.01 -3.90 15.59
CA LYS A 181 22.85 -2.85 16.18
C LYS A 181 22.56 -2.62 17.67
N ASP A 182 21.32 -2.82 18.08
CA ASP A 182 20.88 -2.72 19.48
C ASP A 182 21.11 -4.02 20.28
N GLY A 183 21.73 -5.02 19.68
CA GLY A 183 22.14 -6.26 20.34
C GLY A 183 21.09 -7.37 20.35
N TYR A 184 20.01 -7.26 19.56
CA TYR A 184 19.05 -8.32 19.38
C TYR A 184 19.58 -9.36 18.37
N THR A 185 19.15 -10.61 18.54
CA THR A 185 19.33 -11.66 17.54
C THR A 185 18.04 -11.80 16.76
N CYS A 186 18.08 -11.50 15.46
CA CYS A 186 16.93 -11.55 14.58
C CYS A 186 16.90 -12.81 13.73
N THR A 187 15.76 -13.47 13.67
CA THR A 187 15.52 -14.63 12.83
C THR A 187 14.31 -14.40 11.94
N ASN A 188 14.50 -14.60 10.63
CA ASN A 188 13.41 -14.47 9.66
C ASN A 188 12.51 -15.71 9.68
N TYR A 189 11.21 -15.49 9.78
CA TYR A 189 10.17 -16.50 9.66
C TYR A 189 9.21 -16.07 8.55
N SER A 190 9.39 -16.65 7.37
CA SER A 190 8.56 -16.31 6.21
C SER A 190 7.55 -17.39 5.90
N PHE A 191 6.35 -16.96 5.57
CA PHE A 191 5.30 -17.78 4.96
C PHE A 191 5.06 -17.30 3.52
N VAL A 192 4.55 -18.16 2.66
CA VAL A 192 4.29 -17.85 1.25
C VAL A 192 2.89 -17.27 1.07
N ASP A 193 1.91 -17.86 1.75
CA ASP A 193 0.51 -17.46 1.69
C ASP A 193 -0.22 -17.85 3.00
N SER A 194 -1.53 -17.70 3.02
CA SER A 194 -2.38 -18.02 4.18
C SER A 194 -2.37 -19.50 4.58
N ASN A 195 -1.95 -20.41 3.70
CA ASN A 195 -2.02 -21.84 3.98
C ASN A 195 -0.90 -22.31 4.92
N ASP A 196 0.26 -21.68 4.88
CA ASP A 196 1.40 -22.08 5.71
C ASP A 196 1.65 -21.14 6.92
N ILE A 197 0.90 -20.04 7.05
CA ILE A 197 1.10 -19.06 8.12
C ILE A 197 1.00 -19.68 9.52
N ALA A 198 0.05 -20.57 9.77
CA ALA A 198 -0.14 -21.16 11.09
C ALA A 198 1.08 -21.95 11.57
N SER A 199 1.70 -22.75 10.70
CA SER A 199 2.90 -23.52 11.02
C SER A 199 4.13 -22.62 11.23
N VAL A 200 4.27 -21.59 10.42
CA VAL A 200 5.39 -20.64 10.53
C VAL A 200 5.28 -19.81 11.80
N VAL A 201 4.09 -19.30 12.16
CA VAL A 201 3.86 -18.56 13.40
C VAL A 201 4.14 -19.44 14.62
N SER A 202 3.70 -20.71 14.59
CA SER A 202 3.97 -21.65 15.67
C SER A 202 5.46 -21.88 15.89
N ASN A 203 6.23 -22.00 14.79
CA ASN A 203 7.68 -22.13 14.86
C ASN A 203 8.35 -20.85 15.38
N ALA A 204 7.93 -19.69 14.91
CA ALA A 204 8.43 -18.39 15.38
C ALA A 204 8.17 -18.20 16.89
N ALA A 205 6.96 -18.51 17.37
CA ALA A 205 6.60 -18.38 18.77
C ALA A 205 7.43 -19.28 19.71
N LYS A 206 7.82 -20.48 19.26
CA LYS A 206 8.67 -21.39 20.05
C LYS A 206 10.12 -20.90 20.18
N ASN A 207 10.60 -20.11 19.24
CA ASN A 207 12.02 -19.79 19.11
C ASN A 207 12.33 -18.30 19.30
N SER A 208 11.32 -17.48 19.58
CA SER A 208 11.47 -16.03 19.73
C SER A 208 10.96 -15.57 21.10
N ASP A 209 11.55 -14.49 21.59
CA ASP A 209 11.07 -13.79 22.79
C ASP A 209 10.02 -12.74 22.44
N VAL A 210 10.15 -12.13 21.24
CA VAL A 210 9.27 -11.13 20.64
C VAL A 210 9.13 -11.42 19.17
N ILE A 211 7.95 -11.23 18.61
CA ILE A 211 7.71 -11.32 17.16
C ILE A 211 7.35 -9.93 16.63
N TYR A 212 8.09 -9.49 15.63
CA TYR A 212 7.77 -8.32 14.83
C TYR A 212 7.06 -8.74 13.55
N VAL A 213 5.95 -8.08 13.26
CA VAL A 213 5.20 -8.23 12.00
C VAL A 213 5.21 -6.87 11.30
N PRO A 214 5.77 -6.75 10.09
CA PRO A 214 5.73 -5.51 9.34
C PRO A 214 4.33 -5.19 8.85
N THR A 215 4.19 -4.08 8.11
CA THR A 215 2.99 -3.80 7.31
C THR A 215 2.94 -4.81 6.15
N ASP A 216 2.24 -5.90 6.38
CA ASP A 216 2.15 -7.10 5.54
C ASP A 216 0.69 -7.44 5.32
N ASN A 217 0.25 -7.50 4.06
CA ASN A 217 -1.17 -7.66 3.75
C ASN A 217 -1.69 -9.07 4.06
N THR A 218 -0.86 -10.09 3.86
CA THR A 218 -1.24 -11.47 4.18
C THR A 218 -1.31 -11.67 5.68
N ALA A 219 -0.38 -11.11 6.45
CA ALA A 219 -0.45 -11.11 7.92
C ALA A 219 -1.68 -10.33 8.42
N ALA A 220 -1.98 -9.16 7.83
CA ALA A 220 -3.13 -8.35 8.19
C ALA A 220 -4.47 -9.08 7.99
N SER A 221 -4.59 -9.90 6.96
CA SER A 221 -5.78 -10.75 6.74
C SER A 221 -5.82 -12.02 7.59
N ASN A 222 -4.76 -12.31 8.35
CA ASN A 222 -4.62 -13.50 9.20
C ASN A 222 -4.25 -13.16 10.67
N THR A 223 -4.61 -11.99 11.15
CA THR A 223 -4.27 -11.51 12.51
C THR A 223 -4.77 -12.44 13.61
N GLU A 224 -5.91 -13.09 13.40
CA GLU A 224 -6.48 -14.02 14.37
C GLU A 224 -5.58 -15.25 14.57
N VAL A 225 -5.03 -15.83 13.51
CA VAL A 225 -4.11 -16.97 13.57
C VAL A 225 -2.85 -16.59 14.34
N ILE A 226 -2.29 -15.42 14.06
CA ILE A 226 -1.09 -14.91 14.74
C ILE A 226 -1.38 -14.72 16.22
N ARG A 227 -2.45 -14.02 16.57
CA ARG A 227 -2.85 -13.76 17.96
C ARG A 227 -3.08 -15.05 18.72
N ASN A 228 -3.86 -15.98 18.16
CA ASN A 228 -4.23 -17.24 18.85
C ASN A 228 -3.04 -18.17 19.06
N THR A 229 -1.95 -17.96 18.34
CA THR A 229 -0.70 -18.70 18.53
C THR A 229 0.24 -17.99 19.52
N CYS A 230 0.43 -16.68 19.37
CA CYS A 230 1.40 -15.94 20.17
C CYS A 230 0.94 -15.68 21.60
N VAL A 231 -0.33 -15.33 21.84
CA VAL A 231 -0.84 -15.01 23.18
C VAL A 231 -0.71 -16.20 24.15
N PRO A 232 -1.12 -17.44 23.81
CA PRO A 232 -0.90 -18.60 24.69
C PRO A 232 0.58 -18.94 24.90
N ALA A 233 1.42 -18.66 23.90
CA ALA A 233 2.87 -18.88 23.97
C ALA A 233 3.60 -17.80 24.80
N LYS A 234 2.91 -16.72 25.17
CA LYS A 234 3.45 -15.56 25.90
C LYS A 234 4.57 -14.84 25.12
N VAL A 235 4.38 -14.75 23.82
CA VAL A 235 5.27 -14.06 22.89
C VAL A 235 4.56 -12.85 22.29
#